data_39cb9f4758c2ef2a1211a9ea0f9932b0
#
_entry.id   39cb9f4758c2ef2a1211a9ea0f9932b0
#
_cell.length_a   1.000
_cell.length_b   1.000
_cell.length_c   1.000
_cell.angle_alpha   90.00
_cell.angle_beta   90.00
_cell.angle_gamma   90.00
#
_symmetry.space_group_name_H-M   'P 1'
#
loop_
_entity.id
_entity.type
_entity.pdbx_description
1 polymer ?
#
loop_
_entity_poly.entity_id
_entity_poly.type
_entity_poly.pdbx_seq_one_letter_code
_entity_poly.pdbx_strand_id
1 'polypeptide(L)'
;PIKVLGIETSCDDTSAAIVTSDRKILAEVVRGQQELHEPMGGIVPTLASKGHSRNLPGVICETLDRAGLSVQDLDAIAVTRGPGLPPCLPVGLNAAKTLAAVSKKPLIGVHHMVQTHSIVPFLSFDTNTTSVNRRHMH
;
A
#
# COMPACT_ATOMS: atom_id res chain seq x y z
N PRO A 1 9.09 -18.13 2.50
CA PRO A 1 9.32 -16.68 2.59
C PRO A 1 8.08 -15.94 3.06
N ILE A 2 8.27 -14.80 3.74
CA ILE A 2 7.20 -13.92 4.18
C ILE A 2 6.64 -13.17 2.99
N LYS A 3 5.31 -13.10 2.88
CA LYS A 3 4.59 -12.38 1.82
C LYS A 3 3.91 -11.14 2.39
N VAL A 4 4.17 -9.99 1.80
CA VAL A 4 3.64 -8.70 2.25
C VAL A 4 2.90 -8.01 1.10
N LEU A 5 1.66 -7.57 1.35
CA LEU A 5 0.94 -6.67 0.46
C LEU A 5 1.28 -5.23 0.85
N GLY A 6 1.85 -4.48 -0.07
CA GLY A 6 2.10 -3.04 0.07
C GLY A 6 1.06 -2.22 -0.66
N ILE A 7 0.61 -1.13 -0.03
CA ILE A 7 -0.39 -0.19 -0.56
C ILE A 7 0.19 1.22 -0.55
N GLU A 8 0.07 1.93 -1.68
CA GLU A 8 0.59 3.28 -1.86
C GLU A 8 -0.48 4.20 -2.46
N THR A 9 -0.87 5.26 -1.72
CA THR A 9 -1.80 6.30 -2.16
C THR A 9 -1.32 7.70 -1.76
N SER A 10 -0.02 7.94 -1.68
CA SER A 10 0.52 9.18 -1.13
C SER A 10 0.36 10.41 -2.04
N CYS A 11 0.23 10.23 -3.34
CA CYS A 11 0.12 11.32 -4.31
C CYS A 11 -0.99 11.06 -5.34
N ASP A 12 -0.66 10.79 -6.59
CA ASP A 12 -1.61 10.64 -7.70
C ASP A 12 -1.72 9.23 -8.26
N ASP A 13 -0.74 8.38 -8.01
CA ASP A 13 -0.79 6.97 -8.41
C ASP A 13 -1.36 6.09 -7.30
N THR A 14 -2.31 5.25 -7.66
CA THR A 14 -2.82 4.19 -6.78
C THR A 14 -2.07 2.92 -7.11
N SER A 15 -1.34 2.37 -6.17
CA SER A 15 -0.59 1.13 -6.41
C SER A 15 -0.64 0.15 -5.26
N ALA A 16 -0.49 -1.12 -5.62
CA ALA A 16 -0.30 -2.21 -4.69
C ALA A 16 0.69 -3.23 -5.27
N ALA A 17 1.43 -3.88 -4.40
CA ALA A 17 2.35 -4.93 -4.77
C ALA A 17 2.41 -6.01 -3.71
N ILE A 18 2.63 -7.26 -4.12
CA ILE A 18 2.94 -8.35 -3.20
C ILE A 18 4.40 -8.72 -3.39
N VAL A 19 5.14 -8.62 -2.30
CA VAL A 19 6.57 -8.89 -2.27
C VAL A 19 6.91 -9.94 -1.21
N THR A 20 8.00 -10.63 -1.42
CA THR A 20 8.47 -11.68 -0.51
C THR A 20 9.77 -11.28 0.20
N SER A 21 10.04 -11.92 1.33
CA SER A 21 11.27 -11.68 2.10
C SER A 21 12.55 -12.05 1.34
N ASP A 22 12.47 -12.88 0.32
CA ASP A 22 13.58 -13.19 -0.61
C ASP A 22 13.68 -12.22 -1.79
N ARG A 23 13.04 -11.04 -1.66
CA ARG A 23 13.10 -9.91 -2.61
C ARG A 23 12.48 -10.18 -3.98
N LYS A 24 11.48 -11.05 -4.06
CA LYS A 24 10.71 -11.26 -5.27
C LYS A 24 9.46 -10.41 -5.27
N ILE A 25 9.12 -9.83 -6.42
CA ILE A 25 7.83 -9.17 -6.65
C ILE A 25 6.91 -10.20 -7.30
N LEU A 26 5.90 -10.64 -6.55
CA LEU A 26 4.93 -11.63 -7.06
C LEU A 26 3.89 -10.99 -7.97
N ALA A 27 3.48 -9.78 -7.67
CA ALA A 27 2.59 -8.98 -8.49
C ALA A 27 2.72 -7.50 -8.14
N GLU A 28 2.47 -6.64 -9.12
CA GLU A 28 2.42 -5.20 -8.96
C GLU A 28 1.37 -4.61 -9.90
N VAL A 29 0.53 -3.72 -9.38
CA VAL A 29 -0.49 -3.00 -10.16
C VAL A 29 -0.40 -1.52 -9.81
N VAL A 30 -0.30 -0.69 -10.84
CA VAL A 30 -0.27 0.77 -10.73
C VAL A 30 -1.38 1.35 -11.60
N ARG A 31 -2.19 2.24 -11.03
CA ARG A 31 -3.18 3.04 -11.75
C ARG A 31 -2.90 4.51 -11.57
N GLY A 32 -2.58 5.20 -12.66
CA GLY A 32 -2.41 6.63 -12.69
C GLY A 32 -3.75 7.37 -12.73
N GLN A 33 -3.69 8.66 -12.45
CA GLN A 33 -4.83 9.58 -12.45
C GLN A 33 -4.64 10.73 -13.42
N GLN A 34 -3.84 10.57 -14.45
CA GLN A 34 -3.49 11.63 -15.38
C GLN A 34 -4.74 12.30 -15.99
N GLU A 35 -5.74 11.52 -16.36
CA GLU A 35 -7.00 12.02 -16.94
C GLU A 35 -7.78 12.93 -15.99
N LEU A 36 -7.64 12.75 -14.68
CA LEU A 36 -8.31 13.58 -13.67
C LEU A 36 -7.61 14.93 -13.48
N HIS A 37 -6.29 14.98 -13.62
CA HIS A 37 -5.47 16.14 -13.27
C HIS A 37 -5.04 16.98 -14.46
N GLU A 38 -4.91 16.39 -15.66
CA GLU A 38 -4.50 17.08 -16.86
C GLU A 38 -5.39 18.28 -17.21
N PRO A 39 -6.74 18.19 -17.16
CA PRO A 39 -7.61 19.34 -17.41
C PRO A 39 -7.44 20.47 -16.40
N MET A 40 -6.91 20.19 -15.21
CA MET A 40 -6.71 21.17 -14.13
C MET A 40 -5.31 21.78 -14.16
N GLY A 41 -4.44 21.35 -15.07
CA GLY A 41 -3.06 21.82 -15.15
C GLY A 41 -2.11 21.29 -14.07
N GLY A 42 -2.54 20.31 -13.27
CA GLY A 42 -1.74 19.71 -12.21
C GLY A 42 -2.57 18.91 -11.23
N ILE A 43 -1.91 18.34 -10.22
CA ILE A 43 -2.55 17.50 -9.21
C ILE A 43 -3.47 18.32 -8.29
N VAL A 44 -4.73 17.92 -8.20
CA VAL A 44 -5.70 18.47 -7.26
C VAL A 44 -5.91 17.45 -6.14
N PRO A 45 -5.48 17.75 -4.89
CA PRO A 45 -5.47 16.75 -3.80
C PRO A 45 -6.83 16.10 -3.52
N THR A 46 -7.92 16.84 -3.58
CA THR A 46 -9.28 16.31 -3.36
C THR A 46 -9.73 15.37 -4.48
N LEU A 47 -9.37 15.65 -5.73
CA LEU A 47 -9.62 14.77 -6.86
C LEU A 47 -8.74 13.52 -6.78
N ALA A 48 -7.48 13.67 -6.37
CA ALA A 48 -6.58 12.55 -6.15
C ALA A 48 -7.13 11.59 -5.10
N SER A 49 -7.61 12.10 -3.98
CA SER A 49 -8.26 11.29 -2.94
C SER A 49 -9.45 10.48 -3.46
N LYS A 50 -10.33 11.11 -4.24
CA LYS A 50 -11.47 10.43 -4.88
C LYS A 50 -11.01 9.36 -5.87
N GLY A 51 -9.97 9.64 -6.64
CA GLY A 51 -9.36 8.69 -7.58
C GLY A 51 -8.82 7.45 -6.87
N HIS A 52 -8.13 7.62 -5.74
CA HIS A 52 -7.65 6.52 -4.92
C HIS A 52 -8.80 5.69 -4.36
N SER A 53 -9.84 6.33 -3.83
CA SER A 53 -11.01 5.63 -3.30
C SER A 53 -11.71 4.79 -4.37
N ARG A 54 -11.75 5.28 -5.61
CA ARG A 54 -12.32 4.56 -6.75
C ARG A 54 -11.45 3.40 -7.20
N ASN A 55 -10.14 3.61 -7.27
CA ASN A 55 -9.19 2.68 -7.90
C ASN A 55 -8.68 1.60 -6.94
N LEU A 56 -8.52 1.91 -5.66
CA LEU A 56 -7.81 1.04 -4.73
C LEU A 56 -8.43 -0.35 -4.55
N PRO A 57 -9.75 -0.52 -4.41
CA PRO A 57 -10.32 -1.87 -4.30
C PRO A 57 -9.96 -2.75 -5.50
N GLY A 58 -10.10 -2.24 -6.72
CA GLY A 58 -9.74 -2.97 -7.95
C GLY A 58 -8.25 -3.25 -8.05
N VAL A 59 -7.41 -2.31 -7.66
CA VAL A 59 -5.94 -2.46 -7.65
C VAL A 59 -5.53 -3.58 -6.69
N ILE A 60 -6.10 -3.64 -5.49
CA ILE A 60 -5.82 -4.70 -4.52
C ILE A 60 -6.29 -6.05 -5.04
N CYS A 61 -7.52 -6.13 -5.55
CA CYS A 61 -8.05 -7.37 -6.11
C CYS A 61 -7.18 -7.89 -7.27
N GLU A 62 -6.82 -7.03 -8.21
CA GLU A 62 -5.98 -7.40 -9.35
C GLU A 62 -4.59 -7.85 -8.92
N THR A 63 -4.01 -7.20 -7.92
CA THR A 63 -2.69 -7.59 -7.37
C THR A 63 -2.73 -9.00 -6.78
N LEU A 64 -3.75 -9.30 -5.99
CA LEU A 64 -3.95 -10.63 -5.41
C LEU A 64 -4.19 -11.69 -6.50
N ASP A 65 -5.04 -11.38 -7.48
CA ASP A 65 -5.35 -12.29 -8.57
C ASP A 65 -4.11 -12.62 -9.41
N ARG A 66 -3.30 -11.62 -9.73
CA ARG A 66 -2.05 -11.82 -10.48
C ARG A 66 -1.04 -12.66 -9.72
N ALA A 67 -1.00 -12.54 -8.41
CA ALA A 67 -0.12 -13.35 -7.56
C ALA A 67 -0.70 -14.75 -7.30
N GLY A 68 -1.97 -15.00 -7.62
CA GLY A 68 -2.65 -16.24 -7.30
C GLY A 68 -2.85 -16.46 -5.80
N LEU A 69 -3.00 -15.37 -5.04
CA LEU A 69 -3.11 -15.40 -3.59
C LEU A 69 -4.42 -14.79 -3.10
N SER A 70 -4.85 -15.22 -1.92
CA SER A 70 -5.88 -14.54 -1.13
C SER A 70 -5.24 -13.70 -0.02
N VAL A 71 -6.03 -12.85 0.62
CA VAL A 71 -5.56 -12.05 1.78
C VAL A 71 -5.07 -12.95 2.90
N GLN A 72 -5.65 -14.13 3.07
CA GLN A 72 -5.25 -15.09 4.11
C GLN A 72 -3.87 -15.69 3.87
N ASP A 73 -3.38 -15.71 2.64
CA ASP A 73 -2.05 -16.19 2.29
C ASP A 73 -0.94 -15.19 2.59
N LEU A 74 -1.30 -13.95 2.92
CA LEU A 74 -0.35 -12.90 3.27
C LEU A 74 0.09 -13.02 4.73
N ASP A 75 1.31 -12.57 5.01
CA ASP A 75 1.86 -12.54 6.37
C ASP A 75 1.75 -11.16 7.01
N ALA A 76 1.67 -10.11 6.21
CA ALA A 76 1.53 -8.73 6.68
C ALA A 76 0.92 -7.83 5.60
N ILE A 77 0.37 -6.70 6.06
CA ILE A 77 -0.08 -5.60 5.22
C ILE A 77 0.80 -4.38 5.51
N ALA A 78 1.32 -3.77 4.48
CA ALA A 78 2.13 -2.56 4.58
C ALA A 78 1.46 -1.40 3.86
N VAL A 79 1.64 -0.19 4.36
CA VAL A 79 1.05 1.01 3.75
C VAL A 79 1.95 2.22 3.95
N THR A 80 2.02 3.07 2.93
CA THR A 80 2.68 4.36 3.04
C THR A 80 1.92 5.26 4.02
N ARG A 81 2.60 5.70 5.07
CA ARG A 81 2.07 6.59 6.10
C ARG A 81 2.43 8.06 5.89
N GLY A 82 3.40 8.34 5.04
CA GLY A 82 3.89 9.67 4.70
C GLY A 82 5.38 9.66 4.32
N PRO A 83 5.88 10.80 3.81
CA PRO A 83 5.13 12.00 3.45
C PRO A 83 4.23 11.79 2.24
N GLY A 84 3.22 12.63 2.09
CA GLY A 84 2.30 12.59 0.97
C GLY A 84 1.16 13.61 1.12
N LEU A 85 0.26 13.66 0.15
CA LEU A 85 -0.88 14.55 0.17
C LEU A 85 -1.83 14.17 1.31
N PRO A 86 -2.15 15.10 2.24
CA PRO A 86 -2.98 14.78 3.41
C PRO A 86 -4.31 14.11 3.11
N PRO A 87 -5.09 14.49 2.08
CA PRO A 87 -6.35 13.80 1.78
C PRO A 87 -6.16 12.43 1.10
N CYS A 88 -4.98 12.13 0.57
CA CYS A 88 -4.68 10.88 -0.15
C CYS A 88 -4.17 9.78 0.77
N LEU A 89 -3.32 10.10 1.73
CA LEU A 89 -2.74 9.13 2.67
C LEU A 89 -3.80 8.30 3.42
N PRO A 90 -4.90 8.89 3.96
CA PRO A 90 -5.91 8.13 4.68
C PRO A 90 -6.61 7.07 3.85
N VAL A 91 -6.71 7.22 2.54
CA VAL A 91 -7.38 6.24 1.67
C VAL A 91 -6.66 4.88 1.75
N GLY A 92 -5.36 4.86 1.51
CA GLY A 92 -4.55 3.64 1.63
C GLY A 92 -4.46 3.15 3.06
N LEU A 93 -4.27 4.07 4.01
CA LEU A 93 -4.13 3.73 5.43
C LEU A 93 -5.40 3.06 5.97
N ASN A 94 -6.59 3.58 5.67
CA ASN A 94 -7.85 3.00 6.12
C ASN A 94 -8.12 1.63 5.47
N ALA A 95 -7.83 1.47 4.18
CA ALA A 95 -7.93 0.19 3.50
C ALA A 95 -6.97 -0.84 4.12
N ALA A 96 -5.73 -0.48 4.35
CA ALA A 96 -4.72 -1.35 4.96
C ALA A 96 -5.11 -1.75 6.39
N LYS A 97 -5.58 -0.82 7.19
CA LYS A 97 -6.08 -1.10 8.55
C LYS A 97 -7.24 -2.09 8.54
N THR A 98 -8.20 -1.91 7.63
CA THR A 98 -9.35 -2.81 7.50
C THR A 98 -8.90 -4.21 7.10
N LEU A 99 -8.06 -4.33 6.08
CA LEU A 99 -7.53 -5.61 5.63
C LEU A 99 -6.74 -6.32 6.73
N ALA A 100 -5.87 -5.60 7.44
CA ALA A 100 -5.07 -6.15 8.52
C ALA A 100 -5.95 -6.65 9.68
N ALA A 101 -6.96 -5.88 10.05
CA ALA A 101 -7.88 -6.24 11.14
C ALA A 101 -8.72 -7.47 10.79
N VAL A 102 -9.35 -7.49 9.60
CA VAL A 102 -10.21 -8.60 9.15
C VAL A 102 -9.41 -9.89 8.96
N SER A 103 -8.23 -9.79 8.38
CA SER A 103 -7.36 -10.95 8.14
C SER A 103 -6.52 -11.35 9.34
N LYS A 104 -6.52 -10.55 10.42
CA LYS A 104 -5.68 -10.73 11.63
C LYS A 104 -4.18 -10.77 11.29
N LYS A 105 -3.77 -9.93 10.37
CA LYS A 105 -2.37 -9.76 9.97
C LYS A 105 -1.79 -8.47 10.54
N PRO A 106 -0.48 -8.41 10.81
CA PRO A 106 0.16 -7.18 11.27
C PRO A 106 0.11 -6.09 10.20
N LEU A 107 -0.02 -4.85 10.65
CA LEU A 107 0.04 -3.65 9.82
C LEU A 107 1.40 -2.97 9.98
N ILE A 108 2.03 -2.62 8.87
CA ILE A 108 3.35 -1.98 8.84
C ILE A 108 3.22 -0.62 8.15
N GLY A 109 3.57 0.45 8.86
CA GLY A 109 3.67 1.79 8.26
C GLY A 109 5.03 2.00 7.61
N VAL A 110 5.03 2.55 6.37
CA VAL A 110 6.24 2.74 5.57
C VAL A 110 6.39 4.20 5.19
N HIS A 111 7.62 4.67 5.20
CA HIS A 111 7.95 6.01 4.72
C HIS A 111 8.04 6.04 3.19
N HIS A 112 7.39 7.02 2.56
CA HIS A 112 7.29 7.13 1.09
C HIS A 112 8.65 7.10 0.39
N MET A 113 9.65 7.79 0.92
CA MET A 113 10.98 7.88 0.30
C MET A 113 11.72 6.54 0.23
N VAL A 114 11.33 5.56 1.02
CA VAL A 114 11.89 4.20 0.97
C VAL A 114 11.32 3.41 -0.21
N GLN A 115 10.11 3.75 -0.64
CA GLN A 115 9.42 3.06 -1.74
C GLN A 115 9.86 3.54 -3.13
N THR A 116 10.33 4.78 -3.27
CA THR A 116 10.64 5.38 -4.57
C THR A 116 11.80 4.73 -5.31
N HIS A 117 12.66 3.97 -4.63
CA HIS A 117 13.83 3.33 -5.25
C HIS A 117 13.74 1.82 -5.43
N SER A 118 12.81 1.18 -4.82
CA SER A 118 12.29 -0.18 -5.07
C SER A 118 11.48 -0.64 -3.86
N ILE A 119 10.43 -1.40 -4.08
CA ILE A 119 9.72 -2.15 -3.04
C ILE A 119 10.66 -3.18 -2.39
N VAL A 120 11.79 -3.45 -3.03
CA VAL A 120 12.82 -4.40 -2.62
C VAL A 120 13.59 -4.00 -1.35
N PRO A 121 13.96 -2.73 -1.08
CA PRO A 121 14.58 -2.36 0.20
C PRO A 121 13.65 -2.47 1.39
N PHE A 122 12.34 -2.53 1.13
CA PHE A 122 11.32 -2.68 2.15
C PHE A 122 11.46 -3.98 2.96
N LEU A 123 12.04 -5.01 2.38
CA LEU A 123 12.22 -6.31 3.02
C LEU A 123 13.57 -6.48 3.73
N SER A 124 14.45 -5.50 3.69
CA SER A 124 15.63 -5.48 4.55
C SER A 124 15.23 -5.00 5.95
N PHE A 125 14.30 -5.70 6.57
CA PHE A 125 14.00 -5.51 7.98
C PHE A 125 15.19 -5.94 8.81
N ASP A 126 15.77 -4.98 9.48
CA ASP A 126 16.51 -5.24 10.69
C ASP A 126 15.55 -5.85 11.70
N THR A 127 15.72 -7.12 12.01
CA THR A 127 14.88 -7.88 12.95
C THR A 127 14.91 -7.31 14.38
N ASN A 128 15.63 -6.20 14.59
CA ASN A 128 15.76 -5.51 15.87
C ASN A 128 14.77 -4.36 16.09
N THR A 129 13.88 -4.05 15.14
CA THR A 129 12.88 -2.98 15.34
C THR A 129 11.45 -3.49 15.31
N THR A 130 11.20 -4.68 15.77
CA THR A 130 9.83 -5.19 16.00
C THR A 130 9.28 -4.70 17.34
N SER A 131 9.08 -3.41 17.49
CA SER A 131 8.02 -2.95 18.40
C SER A 131 6.72 -2.85 17.61
N VAL A 132 6.15 -4.00 17.30
CA VAL A 132 4.73 -4.08 16.91
C VAL A 132 3.94 -3.49 18.07
N ASN A 133 3.47 -2.28 17.89
CA ASN A 133 2.63 -1.63 18.88
C ASN A 133 1.27 -2.33 18.89
N ARG A 134 1.18 -3.43 19.67
CA ARG A 134 -0.06 -4.18 19.91
C ARG A 134 -1.13 -3.40 20.66
N ARG A 135 -0.90 -2.11 20.96
CA ARG A 135 -1.75 -1.32 21.84
C ARG A 135 -2.94 -0.64 21.18
N HIS A 136 -3.19 -0.85 19.89
CA HIS A 136 -4.31 -0.21 19.20
C HIS A 136 -5.27 -1.19 18.53
N MET A 137 -5.33 -2.44 19.03
CA MET A 137 -6.29 -3.45 18.59
C MET A 137 -7.37 -3.76 19.65
N HIS A 138 -7.82 -2.72 20.38
CA HIS A 138 -9.01 -2.80 21.22
C HIS A 138 -9.94 -1.65 20.91
#